data_7ac94e1aa2b119e0bf0608f1b5f0c1e9
#
_entry.id   7ac94e1aa2b119e0bf0608f1b5f0c1e9
#
_cell.length_a   1.000
_cell.length_b   1.000
_cell.length_c   1.000
_cell.angle_alpha   90.00
_cell.angle_beta   90.00
_cell.angle_gamma   90.00
#
_symmetry.space_group_name_H-M   'P 1'
#
loop_
_entity.id
_entity.type
_entity.pdbx_description
1 polymer ?
#
loop_
_entity_poly.entity_id
_entity_poly.type
_entity_poly.pdbx_seq_one_letter_code
_entity_poly.pdbx_strand_id
1 'polypeptide(L)'
;NAEPENYNRAALLPTLAHALKQAGLNVDVQRVYWYTDTPDNQFPQDQIVRHLDVTSGEPSDVVLQALSSDISRLAERHACQHLLVASDDDRLTNVIDEAQLHGLSVYLLADESARHMDQLVNEDPAWCRLLGQADRRVLLLPQAAREVNTQPRAAAAPSQDPEVVRVKLQEVVDAWWDDEPEDLREDLRDELRGSQGLPQEVDRHMLLRVRRALDRPLSFPEKKMLREMVRGRVLGVSEEGMPV
;
A
#
# COMPACT_ATOMS: atom_id res chain seq x y z
N ASN A 1 -6.47 -0.65 7.01
CA ASN A 1 -5.91 -1.24 8.22
C ASN A 1 -6.39 -2.67 8.30
N ALA A 2 -5.55 -3.63 7.86
CA ALA A 2 -5.71 -4.97 8.40
C ALA A 2 -5.57 -4.79 9.91
N GLU A 3 -6.55 -5.25 10.68
CA GLU A 3 -6.45 -5.19 12.13
C GLU A 3 -5.14 -5.82 12.57
N PRO A 4 -4.38 -5.17 13.48
CA PRO A 4 -3.11 -5.70 13.96
C PRO A 4 -3.23 -7.13 14.53
N GLU A 5 -4.43 -7.55 14.89
CA GLU A 5 -4.75 -8.89 15.39
C GLU A 5 -4.54 -10.03 14.39
N ASN A 6 -4.50 -9.75 13.08
CA ASN A 6 -4.40 -10.76 12.03
C ASN A 6 -2.96 -11.09 11.59
N TYR A 7 -1.96 -10.40 12.11
CA TYR A 7 -0.56 -10.66 11.76
C TYR A 7 0.12 -11.59 12.77
N ASN A 8 0.71 -12.67 12.27
CA ASN A 8 1.63 -13.48 13.06
C ASN A 8 2.97 -12.72 13.22
N ARG A 9 3.03 -11.83 14.20
CA ARG A 9 4.20 -10.98 14.45
C ARG A 9 5.45 -11.78 14.80
N ALA A 10 5.30 -12.97 15.35
CA ALA A 10 6.41 -13.86 15.62
C ALA A 10 7.05 -14.44 14.33
N ALA A 11 6.27 -14.61 13.26
CA ALA A 11 6.77 -15.08 11.98
C ALA A 11 7.37 -13.96 11.12
N LEU A 12 7.15 -12.69 11.47
CA LEU A 12 7.57 -11.54 10.65
C LEU A 12 9.09 -11.49 10.49
N LEU A 13 9.84 -11.54 11.58
CA LEU A 13 11.31 -11.42 11.53
C LEU A 13 11.98 -12.54 10.73
N PRO A 14 11.65 -13.83 10.92
CA PRO A 14 12.18 -14.90 10.07
C PRO A 14 11.83 -14.70 8.59
N THR A 15 10.61 -14.25 8.30
CA THR A 15 10.14 -14.00 6.94
C THR A 15 10.90 -12.87 6.26
N LEU A 16 11.10 -11.75 6.96
CA LEU A 16 11.90 -10.63 6.47
C LEU A 16 13.36 -11.01 6.27
N ALA A 17 13.96 -11.75 7.21
CA ALA A 17 15.33 -12.23 7.09
C ALA A 17 15.50 -13.14 5.87
N HIS A 18 14.53 -14.00 5.59
CA HIS A 18 14.53 -14.84 4.40
C HIS A 18 14.40 -14.01 3.11
N ALA A 19 13.48 -13.06 3.06
CA ALA A 19 13.28 -12.18 1.90
C ALA A 19 14.51 -11.33 1.61
N LEU A 20 15.17 -10.78 2.64
CA LEU A 20 16.43 -10.04 2.53
C LEU A 20 17.53 -10.90 1.92
N LYS A 21 17.71 -12.14 2.39
CA LYS A 21 18.68 -13.09 1.80
C LYS A 21 18.40 -13.41 0.35
N GLN A 22 17.12 -13.59 -0.02
CA GLN A 22 16.71 -13.80 -1.41
C GLN A 22 17.02 -12.57 -2.30
N ALA A 23 16.92 -11.37 -1.74
CA ALA A 23 17.32 -10.14 -2.41
C ALA A 23 18.83 -9.93 -2.51
N GLY A 24 19.64 -10.90 -2.02
CA GLY A 24 21.10 -10.83 -2.01
C GLY A 24 21.65 -9.90 -0.92
N LEU A 25 20.86 -9.61 0.11
CA LEU A 25 21.24 -8.78 1.24
C LEU A 25 21.61 -9.67 2.43
N ASN A 26 22.85 -9.56 2.90
CA ASN A 26 23.32 -10.29 4.07
C ASN A 26 23.34 -9.35 5.28
N VAL A 27 22.15 -8.93 5.69
CA VAL A 27 21.93 -8.01 6.82
C VAL A 27 20.93 -8.62 7.80
N ASP A 28 21.13 -8.33 9.09
CA ASP A 28 20.25 -8.77 10.15
C ASP A 28 19.24 -7.67 10.50
N VAL A 29 17.98 -8.06 10.69
CA VAL A 29 16.93 -7.14 11.15
C VAL A 29 17.12 -6.89 12.64
N GLN A 30 17.51 -5.67 13.00
CA GLN A 30 17.79 -5.29 14.39
C GLN A 30 16.53 -4.83 15.11
N ARG A 31 15.63 -4.13 14.42
CA ARG A 31 14.40 -3.56 15.00
C ARG A 31 13.31 -3.46 13.93
N VAL A 32 12.07 -3.63 14.38
CA VAL A 32 10.86 -3.37 13.58
C VAL A 32 10.08 -2.25 14.25
N TYR A 33 9.67 -1.26 13.47
CA TYR A 33 8.81 -0.18 13.90
C TYR A 33 7.43 -0.33 13.25
N TRP A 34 6.40 -0.31 14.09
CA TRP A 34 5.01 -0.29 13.66
C TRP A 34 4.43 1.09 13.89
N TYR A 35 3.70 1.59 12.92
CA TYR A 35 2.97 2.84 13.00
C TYR A 35 1.47 2.51 12.97
N THR A 36 0.77 2.77 14.06
CA THR A 36 -0.64 2.39 14.22
C THR A 36 -1.39 3.43 15.03
N ASP A 37 -2.65 3.61 14.70
CA ASP A 37 -3.63 4.39 15.45
C ASP A 37 -4.42 3.52 16.45
N THR A 38 -4.26 2.21 16.36
CA THR A 38 -5.00 1.25 17.18
C THR A 38 -4.21 0.89 18.45
N PRO A 39 -4.80 1.00 19.65
CA PRO A 39 -4.16 0.54 20.88
C PRO A 39 -4.09 -0.99 20.88
N ASP A 40 -2.89 -1.52 20.76
CA ASP A 40 -2.63 -2.95 20.87
C ASP A 40 -1.40 -3.21 21.72
N ASN A 41 -1.53 -4.12 22.67
CA ASN A 41 -0.48 -4.47 23.64
C ASN A 41 0.20 -5.82 23.33
N GLN A 42 -0.10 -6.46 22.18
CA GLN A 42 0.37 -7.80 21.85
C GLN A 42 1.59 -7.81 20.93
N PHE A 43 2.47 -6.82 21.03
CA PHE A 43 3.69 -6.79 20.23
C PHE A 43 4.83 -7.58 20.89
N PRO A 44 5.63 -8.34 20.10
CA PRO A 44 6.85 -8.94 20.59
C PRO A 44 7.82 -7.89 21.16
N GLN A 45 8.65 -8.27 22.15
CA GLN A 45 9.55 -7.34 22.85
C GLN A 45 10.63 -6.72 21.95
N ASP A 46 10.91 -7.32 20.80
CA ASP A 46 11.87 -6.87 19.78
C ASP A 46 11.25 -5.94 18.72
N GLN A 47 9.97 -5.59 18.89
CA GLN A 47 9.23 -4.72 17.98
C GLN A 47 8.77 -3.45 18.72
N ILE A 48 8.95 -2.31 18.06
CA ILE A 48 8.61 -1.01 18.62
C ILE A 48 7.33 -0.51 17.98
N VAL A 49 6.35 -0.16 18.81
CA VAL A 49 5.07 0.38 18.34
C VAL A 49 5.04 1.89 18.53
N ARG A 50 4.75 2.61 17.47
CA ARG A 50 4.45 4.03 17.47
C ARG A 50 2.93 4.21 17.42
N HIS A 51 2.34 4.46 18.58
CA HIS A 51 0.93 4.85 18.65
C HIS A 51 0.76 6.29 18.20
N LEU A 52 -0.12 6.50 17.23
CA LEU A 52 -0.35 7.79 16.61
C LEU A 52 -1.72 8.31 17.01
N ASP A 53 -1.77 9.57 17.41
CA ASP A 53 -3.03 10.26 17.69
C ASP A 53 -3.59 10.86 16.40
N VAL A 54 -4.68 10.26 15.89
CA VAL A 54 -5.35 10.65 14.65
C VAL A 54 -6.53 11.60 14.87
N THR A 55 -6.65 12.19 16.05
CA THR A 55 -7.77 13.10 16.35
C THR A 55 -7.75 14.40 15.55
N SER A 56 -6.62 14.77 14.96
CA SER A 56 -6.41 16.05 14.27
C SER A 56 -6.09 15.96 12.78
N GLY A 57 -6.32 14.81 12.12
CA GLY A 57 -5.99 14.66 10.70
C GLY A 57 -6.46 13.36 10.05
N GLU A 58 -6.22 13.21 8.76
CA GLU A 58 -6.40 11.93 8.08
C GLU A 58 -5.40 10.90 8.63
N PRO A 59 -5.84 9.69 9.00
CA PRO A 59 -4.96 8.66 9.56
C PRO A 59 -3.72 8.37 8.70
N SER A 60 -3.88 8.36 7.38
CA SER A 60 -2.79 8.16 6.42
C SER A 60 -1.72 9.25 6.49
N ASP A 61 -2.12 10.50 6.67
CA ASP A 61 -1.20 11.64 6.74
C ASP A 61 -0.41 11.65 8.03
N VAL A 62 -1.06 11.31 9.15
CA VAL A 62 -0.40 11.19 10.45
C VAL A 62 0.64 10.06 10.44
N VAL A 63 0.28 8.91 9.85
CA VAL A 63 1.22 7.77 9.67
C VAL A 63 2.39 8.18 8.79
N LEU A 64 2.12 8.80 7.65
CA LEU A 64 3.15 9.25 6.72
C LEU A 64 4.12 10.25 7.36
N GLN A 65 3.58 11.23 8.08
CA GLN A 65 4.38 12.24 8.76
C GLN A 65 5.30 11.62 9.83
N ALA A 66 4.76 10.70 10.62
CA ALA A 66 5.53 10.00 11.64
C ALA A 66 6.64 9.15 11.02
N LEU A 67 6.31 8.37 9.98
CA LEU A 67 7.26 7.54 9.25
C LEU A 67 8.36 8.38 8.61
N SER A 68 7.99 9.45 7.88
CA SER A 68 8.95 10.38 7.25
C SER A 68 9.88 11.02 8.28
N SER A 69 9.33 11.48 9.41
CA SER A 69 10.12 12.08 10.49
C SER A 69 11.12 11.10 11.09
N ASP A 70 10.73 9.84 11.28
CA ASP A 70 11.64 8.84 11.84
C ASP A 70 12.70 8.40 10.81
N ILE A 71 12.38 8.30 9.52
CA ILE A 71 13.35 8.06 8.45
C ILE A 71 14.42 9.17 8.44
N SER A 72 14.00 10.44 8.41
CA SER A 72 14.94 11.57 8.43
C SER A 72 15.84 11.55 9.66
N ARG A 73 15.29 11.32 10.85
CA ARG A 73 16.07 11.24 12.10
C ARG A 73 17.08 10.09 12.11
N LEU A 74 16.70 8.92 11.56
CA LEU A 74 17.61 7.78 11.46
C LEU A 74 18.77 8.08 10.52
N ALA A 75 18.48 8.74 9.39
CA ALA A 75 19.48 9.15 8.41
C ALA A 75 20.43 10.22 8.96
N GLU A 76 19.91 11.34 9.48
CA GLU A 76 20.68 12.44 10.05
C GLU A 76 21.63 12.00 11.19
N ARG A 77 21.18 11.03 11.99
CA ARG A 77 21.96 10.54 13.13
C ARG A 77 22.82 9.33 12.80
N HIS A 78 22.84 8.88 11.56
CA HIS A 78 23.52 7.66 11.13
C HIS A 78 23.21 6.47 12.05
N ALA A 79 21.94 6.36 12.48
CA ALA A 79 21.51 5.38 13.49
C ALA A 79 21.43 3.95 12.95
N CYS A 80 21.40 3.78 11.63
CA CYS A 80 21.49 2.49 10.93
C CYS A 80 22.15 2.70 9.57
N GLN A 81 22.60 1.62 8.94
CA GLN A 81 23.16 1.63 7.58
C GLN A 81 22.14 1.20 6.53
N HIS A 82 21.13 0.43 6.95
CA HIS A 82 20.12 -0.15 6.09
C HIS A 82 18.74 0.05 6.70
N LEU A 83 17.79 0.46 5.88
CA LEU A 83 16.40 0.64 6.25
C LEU A 83 15.50 -0.11 5.25
N LEU A 84 14.59 -0.96 5.76
CA LEU A 84 13.55 -1.58 4.96
C LEU A 84 12.22 -0.90 5.28
N VAL A 85 11.60 -0.30 4.27
CA VAL A 85 10.32 0.39 4.38
C VAL A 85 9.22 -0.46 3.74
N ALA A 86 8.11 -0.62 4.45
CA ALA A 86 6.90 -1.29 3.98
C ALA A 86 5.78 -0.25 3.85
N SER A 87 5.75 0.45 2.73
CA SER A 87 4.73 1.44 2.37
C SER A 87 4.66 1.56 0.86
N ASP A 88 3.48 1.81 0.34
CA ASP A 88 3.18 2.10 -1.07
C ASP A 88 2.85 3.59 -1.31
N ASP A 89 3.06 4.44 -0.31
CA ASP A 89 2.81 5.88 -0.41
C ASP A 89 3.97 6.58 -1.12
N ASP A 90 3.75 7.05 -2.35
CA ASP A 90 4.76 7.67 -3.19
C ASP A 90 5.27 9.03 -2.67
N ARG A 91 4.59 9.63 -1.70
CA ARG A 91 5.05 10.84 -1.00
C ARG A 91 6.32 10.59 -0.18
N LEU A 92 6.68 9.32 0.07
CA LEU A 92 7.95 8.93 0.69
C LEU A 92 9.15 9.13 -0.24
N THR A 93 8.96 9.34 -1.55
CA THR A 93 10.05 9.47 -2.54
C THR A 93 11.10 10.48 -2.10
N ASN A 94 10.67 11.67 -1.70
CA ASN A 94 11.59 12.76 -1.32
C ASN A 94 12.36 12.45 -0.03
N VAL A 95 11.70 11.88 0.98
CA VAL A 95 12.37 11.54 2.24
C VAL A 95 13.33 10.37 2.09
N ILE A 96 13.04 9.44 1.17
CA ILE A 96 13.96 8.35 0.81
C ILE A 96 15.19 8.90 0.11
N ASP A 97 15.02 9.79 -0.86
CA ASP A 97 16.12 10.46 -1.56
C ASP A 97 17.05 11.18 -0.57
N GLU A 98 16.47 11.98 0.33
CA GLU A 98 17.23 12.69 1.36
C GLU A 98 17.97 11.73 2.31
N ALA A 99 17.33 10.64 2.72
CA ALA A 99 17.96 9.62 3.55
C ALA A 99 19.17 8.96 2.85
N GLN A 100 19.05 8.69 1.54
CA GLN A 100 20.13 8.15 0.72
C GLN A 100 21.30 9.14 0.59
N LEU A 101 21.03 10.45 0.46
CA LEU A 101 22.06 11.48 0.47
C LEU A 101 22.83 11.52 1.80
N HIS A 102 22.21 11.13 2.90
CA HIS A 102 22.87 10.93 4.20
C HIS A 102 23.63 9.58 4.32
N GLY A 103 23.66 8.78 3.26
CA GLY A 103 24.38 7.50 3.21
C GLY A 103 23.59 6.30 3.75
N LEU A 104 22.28 6.44 3.94
CA LEU A 104 21.41 5.34 4.34
C LEU A 104 21.00 4.52 3.12
N SER A 105 21.22 3.20 3.12
CA SER A 105 20.67 2.34 2.09
C SER A 105 19.19 2.06 2.38
N VAL A 106 18.31 2.45 1.48
CA VAL A 106 16.85 2.30 1.65
C VAL A 106 16.31 1.22 0.72
N TYR A 107 15.68 0.23 1.31
CA TYR A 107 15.04 -0.88 0.62
C TYR A 107 13.51 -0.76 0.75
N LEU A 108 12.77 -1.16 -0.29
CA LEU A 108 11.32 -1.22 -0.24
C LEU A 108 10.84 -2.67 -0.23
N LEU A 109 9.94 -2.96 0.70
CA LEU A 109 9.22 -4.23 0.72
C LEU A 109 8.13 -4.17 -0.35
N ALA A 110 8.17 -5.12 -1.28
CA ALA A 110 7.27 -5.16 -2.43
C ALA A 110 6.65 -6.54 -2.60
N ASP A 111 5.52 -6.58 -3.24
CA ASP A 111 4.87 -7.82 -3.67
C ASP A 111 5.42 -8.30 -5.03
N GLU A 112 4.81 -9.34 -5.57
CA GLU A 112 5.23 -9.97 -6.82
C GLU A 112 5.08 -9.05 -8.05
N SER A 113 4.21 -8.01 -7.99
CA SER A 113 4.02 -7.05 -9.08
C SER A 113 5.31 -6.29 -9.42
N ALA A 114 6.16 -6.05 -8.42
CA ALA A 114 7.44 -5.38 -8.59
C ALA A 114 8.47 -6.15 -9.44
N ARG A 115 8.17 -7.38 -9.88
CA ARG A 115 8.99 -8.11 -10.86
C ARG A 115 8.76 -7.62 -12.30
N HIS A 116 7.60 -7.04 -12.55
CA HIS A 116 7.15 -6.64 -13.89
C HIS A 116 7.05 -5.11 -14.00
N MET A 117 8.19 -4.43 -13.81
CA MET A 117 8.26 -2.96 -13.81
C MET A 117 7.72 -2.34 -15.11
N ASP A 118 7.89 -3.03 -16.25
CA ASP A 118 7.40 -2.56 -17.54
C ASP A 118 5.87 -2.48 -17.61
N GLN A 119 5.20 -3.38 -16.89
CA GLN A 119 3.75 -3.36 -16.74
C GLN A 119 3.34 -2.36 -15.66
N LEU A 120 4.05 -2.37 -14.55
CA LEU A 120 3.77 -1.53 -13.39
C LEU A 120 3.85 -0.03 -13.72
N VAL A 121 4.73 0.38 -14.63
CA VAL A 121 4.85 1.77 -15.08
C VAL A 121 3.54 2.31 -15.68
N ASN A 122 2.76 1.44 -16.32
CA ASN A 122 1.48 1.82 -16.90
C ASN A 122 0.30 1.61 -15.95
N GLU A 123 0.40 0.64 -15.02
CA GLU A 123 -0.68 0.22 -14.15
C GLU A 123 -0.68 1.01 -12.83
N ASP A 124 0.50 1.31 -12.29
CA ASP A 124 0.69 2.09 -11.07
C ASP A 124 1.98 2.91 -11.15
N PRO A 125 1.97 4.04 -11.89
CA PRO A 125 3.15 4.86 -12.09
C PRO A 125 3.69 5.47 -10.79
N ALA A 126 2.84 5.71 -9.80
CA ALA A 126 3.24 6.23 -8.49
C ALA A 126 4.05 5.20 -7.71
N TRP A 127 3.55 3.98 -7.61
CA TRP A 127 4.25 2.86 -6.99
C TRP A 127 5.53 2.50 -7.75
N CYS A 128 5.48 2.48 -9.08
CA CYS A 128 6.66 2.24 -9.91
C CYS A 128 7.77 3.27 -9.64
N ARG A 129 7.43 4.55 -9.50
CA ARG A 129 8.36 5.63 -9.18
C ARG A 129 8.99 5.44 -7.80
N LEU A 130 8.18 5.15 -6.78
CA LEU A 130 8.67 4.88 -5.43
C LEU A 130 9.61 3.67 -5.40
N LEU A 131 9.25 2.57 -6.09
CA LEU A 131 10.12 1.40 -6.24
C LEU A 131 11.43 1.70 -6.98
N GLY A 132 11.40 2.65 -7.91
CA GLY A 132 12.57 3.11 -8.64
C GLY A 132 13.53 3.94 -7.79
N GLN A 133 13.04 4.59 -6.73
CA GLN A 133 13.85 5.37 -5.81
C GLN A 133 14.66 4.49 -4.84
N ALA A 134 14.17 3.30 -4.52
CA ALA A 134 14.85 2.42 -3.57
C ALA A 134 16.14 1.83 -4.13
N ASP A 135 17.16 1.68 -3.29
CA ASP A 135 18.42 0.99 -3.62
C ASP A 135 18.16 -0.47 -4.00
N ARG A 136 17.18 -1.10 -3.36
CA ARG A 136 16.72 -2.46 -3.69
C ARG A 136 15.26 -2.65 -3.34
N ARG A 137 14.63 -3.56 -4.09
CA ARG A 137 13.30 -4.08 -3.85
C ARG A 137 13.42 -5.44 -3.18
N VAL A 138 12.78 -5.60 -2.04
CA VAL A 138 12.74 -6.87 -1.29
C VAL A 138 11.38 -7.48 -1.50
N LEU A 139 11.30 -8.57 -2.23
CA LEU A 139 10.04 -9.20 -2.59
C LEU A 139 9.54 -10.08 -1.44
N LEU A 140 8.33 -9.83 -1.00
CA LEU A 140 7.61 -10.71 -0.10
C LEU A 140 6.74 -11.65 -0.94
N LEU A 141 7.15 -12.90 -1.07
CA LEU A 141 6.41 -13.89 -1.84
C LEU A 141 5.07 -14.24 -1.18
N PRO A 142 4.03 -14.59 -1.96
CA PRO A 142 2.69 -14.87 -1.43
C PRO A 142 2.65 -15.95 -0.34
N GLN A 143 3.53 -16.94 -0.40
CA GLN A 143 3.64 -17.98 0.63
C GLN A 143 4.18 -17.41 1.95
N ALA A 144 5.23 -16.61 1.89
CA ALA A 144 5.81 -15.95 3.05
C ALA A 144 4.86 -14.90 3.64
N ALA A 145 4.13 -14.17 2.81
CA ALA A 145 3.08 -13.26 3.25
C ALA A 145 1.94 -14.00 3.97
N ARG A 146 1.60 -15.22 3.52
CA ARG A 146 0.61 -16.07 4.21
C ARG A 146 1.09 -16.56 5.58
N GLU A 147 2.36 -16.88 5.74
CA GLU A 147 2.93 -17.30 7.02
C GLU A 147 2.89 -16.16 8.05
N VAL A 148 3.12 -14.93 7.63
CA VAL A 148 2.98 -13.74 8.48
C VAL A 148 1.50 -13.45 8.79
N ASN A 149 0.60 -13.73 7.85
CA ASN A 149 -0.84 -13.50 7.99
C ASN A 149 -1.61 -14.68 8.62
N THR A 150 -0.97 -15.81 8.91
CA THR A 150 -1.63 -16.94 9.57
C THR A 150 -1.42 -16.91 11.07
N GLN A 151 -2.36 -16.33 11.80
CA GLN A 151 -2.71 -16.90 13.10
C GLN A 151 -3.41 -18.27 12.86
N PRO A 152 -3.31 -19.24 13.80
CA PRO A 152 -4.10 -20.46 13.72
C PRO A 152 -5.57 -20.03 13.64
N ARG A 153 -6.15 -20.29 12.50
CA ARG A 153 -7.48 -19.91 12.07
C ARG A 153 -8.52 -20.40 13.08
N ALA A 154 -8.98 -19.54 13.98
CA ALA A 154 -10.34 -19.66 14.44
C ALA A 154 -11.21 -19.38 13.22
N ALA A 155 -11.85 -20.43 12.71
CA ALA A 155 -12.78 -20.48 11.59
C ALA A 155 -12.68 -19.31 10.59
N ALA A 156 -12.14 -19.61 9.41
CA ALA A 156 -12.03 -18.70 8.28
C ALA A 156 -13.26 -17.81 8.14
N ALA A 157 -13.05 -16.51 8.20
CA ALA A 157 -13.90 -15.64 7.40
C ALA A 157 -13.73 -16.10 5.93
N PRO A 158 -14.80 -16.35 5.19
CA PRO A 158 -14.72 -16.83 3.83
C PRO A 158 -13.86 -15.82 3.04
N SER A 159 -12.86 -16.35 2.31
CA SER A 159 -12.28 -15.60 1.19
C SER A 159 -13.47 -15.06 0.43
N GLN A 160 -13.67 -13.73 0.47
CA GLN A 160 -14.84 -13.13 -0.17
C GLN A 160 -14.75 -13.58 -1.62
N ASP A 161 -15.81 -14.21 -2.10
CA ASP A 161 -15.95 -14.62 -3.49
C ASP A 161 -15.54 -13.43 -4.36
N PRO A 162 -14.65 -13.57 -5.35
CA PRO A 162 -14.25 -12.46 -6.22
C PRO A 162 -15.44 -11.65 -6.74
N GLU A 163 -16.58 -12.29 -6.92
CA GLU A 163 -17.83 -11.65 -7.34
C GLU A 163 -18.41 -10.75 -6.22
N VAL A 164 -18.34 -11.16 -4.97
CA VAL A 164 -18.77 -10.35 -3.82
C VAL A 164 -17.88 -9.11 -3.66
N VAL A 165 -16.58 -9.27 -3.88
CA VAL A 165 -15.63 -8.13 -3.87
C VAL A 165 -15.96 -7.19 -5.01
N ARG A 166 -16.20 -7.70 -6.21
CA ARG A 166 -16.56 -6.91 -7.40
C ARG A 166 -17.82 -6.08 -7.15
N VAL A 167 -18.85 -6.69 -6.59
CA VAL A 167 -20.11 -5.98 -6.25
C VAL A 167 -19.85 -4.85 -5.25
N LYS A 168 -19.08 -5.09 -4.19
CA LYS A 168 -18.73 -4.05 -3.23
C LYS A 168 -17.88 -2.92 -3.83
N LEU A 169 -16.94 -3.24 -4.72
CA LEU A 169 -16.18 -2.23 -5.44
C LEU A 169 -17.10 -1.33 -6.27
N GLN A 170 -18.04 -1.96 -6.99
CA GLN A 170 -19.02 -1.23 -7.81
C GLN A 170 -19.90 -0.31 -6.95
N GLU A 171 -20.43 -0.81 -5.83
CA GLU A 171 -21.24 0.00 -4.89
C GLU A 171 -20.48 1.25 -4.39
N VAL A 172 -19.20 1.10 -4.06
CA VAL A 172 -18.37 2.21 -3.58
C VAL A 172 -18.10 3.23 -4.70
N VAL A 173 -17.83 2.75 -5.92
CA VAL A 173 -17.60 3.60 -7.09
C VAL A 173 -18.86 4.38 -7.45
N ASP A 174 -20.02 3.72 -7.47
CA ASP A 174 -21.30 4.36 -7.78
C ASP A 174 -21.68 5.40 -6.73
N ALA A 175 -21.55 5.07 -5.44
CA ALA A 175 -21.82 6.01 -4.35
C ALA A 175 -20.90 7.22 -4.38
N TRP A 176 -19.61 7.02 -4.68
CA TRP A 176 -18.68 8.12 -4.84
C TRP A 176 -19.05 9.03 -6.01
N TRP A 177 -19.36 8.44 -7.17
CA TRP A 177 -19.70 9.22 -8.35
C TRP A 177 -21.01 9.99 -8.20
N ASP A 178 -21.96 9.44 -7.47
CA ASP A 178 -23.24 10.10 -7.21
C ASP A 178 -23.12 11.25 -6.19
N ASP A 179 -22.13 11.19 -5.31
CA ASP A 179 -21.78 12.25 -4.34
C ASP A 179 -20.98 13.41 -4.96
N GLU A 180 -20.28 13.20 -6.12
CA GLU A 180 -19.45 14.23 -6.72
C GLU A 180 -20.26 15.37 -7.35
N PRO A 181 -19.90 16.65 -7.14
CA PRO A 181 -20.49 17.80 -7.80
C PRO A 181 -20.37 17.75 -9.33
N GLU A 182 -21.34 18.29 -10.05
CA GLU A 182 -21.39 18.20 -11.52
C GLU A 182 -20.21 18.87 -12.22
N ASP A 183 -19.74 20.02 -11.69
CA ASP A 183 -18.55 20.71 -12.16
C ASP A 183 -17.28 19.84 -12.07
N LEU A 184 -17.08 19.16 -10.95
CA LEU A 184 -15.97 18.24 -10.77
C LEU A 184 -16.10 16.98 -11.64
N ARG A 185 -17.33 16.52 -11.91
CA ARG A 185 -17.56 15.40 -12.83
C ARG A 185 -17.16 15.73 -14.26
N GLU A 186 -17.45 16.98 -14.72
CA GLU A 186 -17.06 17.43 -16.06
C GLU A 186 -15.55 17.53 -16.19
N ASP A 187 -14.89 18.17 -15.24
CA ASP A 187 -13.42 18.31 -15.20
C ASP A 187 -12.73 16.94 -15.24
N LEU A 188 -13.21 16.00 -14.42
CA LEU A 188 -12.66 14.66 -14.36
C LEU A 188 -12.88 13.85 -15.65
N ARG A 189 -14.04 14.02 -16.31
CA ARG A 189 -14.28 13.39 -17.63
C ARG A 189 -13.30 13.89 -18.69
N ASP A 190 -13.02 15.19 -18.70
CA ASP A 190 -12.11 15.79 -19.67
C ASP A 190 -10.66 15.36 -19.40
N GLU A 191 -10.24 15.30 -18.15
CA GLU A 191 -8.93 14.81 -17.77
C GLU A 191 -8.73 13.34 -18.16
N LEU A 192 -9.73 12.47 -17.91
CA LEU A 192 -9.65 11.03 -18.24
C LEU A 192 -9.74 10.72 -19.75
N ARG A 193 -10.30 11.61 -20.57
CA ARG A 193 -10.26 11.46 -22.03
C ARG A 193 -8.85 11.66 -22.59
N GLY A 194 -8.04 12.49 -21.94
CA GLY A 194 -6.66 12.78 -22.34
C GLY A 194 -5.61 11.88 -21.69
N SER A 195 -5.98 11.06 -20.69
CA SER A 195 -5.06 10.26 -19.88
C SER A 195 -5.42 8.78 -19.90
N GLN A 196 -4.42 7.90 -19.84
CA GLN A 196 -4.64 6.46 -19.68
C GLN A 196 -4.82 6.05 -18.21
N GLY A 197 -4.37 6.86 -17.25
CA GLY A 197 -4.45 6.60 -15.81
C GLY A 197 -5.50 7.46 -15.11
N LEU A 198 -5.83 7.11 -13.86
CA LEU A 198 -6.63 7.97 -12.98
C LEU A 198 -5.75 9.09 -12.43
N PRO A 199 -6.34 10.30 -12.18
CA PRO A 199 -5.66 11.33 -11.40
C PRO A 199 -5.27 10.79 -10.03
N GLN A 200 -4.10 11.14 -9.56
CA GLN A 200 -3.51 10.58 -8.33
C GLN A 200 -4.40 10.80 -7.10
N GLU A 201 -5.05 11.95 -7.01
CA GLU A 201 -5.96 12.26 -5.90
C GLU A 201 -7.20 11.36 -5.91
N VAL A 202 -7.77 11.12 -7.09
CA VAL A 202 -8.94 10.24 -7.26
C VAL A 202 -8.57 8.79 -6.94
N ASP A 203 -7.45 8.30 -7.48
CA ASP A 203 -6.96 6.93 -7.22
C ASP A 203 -6.76 6.70 -5.71
N ARG A 204 -6.08 7.64 -5.05
CA ARG A 204 -5.85 7.58 -3.61
C ARG A 204 -7.14 7.61 -2.80
N HIS A 205 -8.06 8.52 -3.13
CA HIS A 205 -9.35 8.65 -2.47
C HIS A 205 -10.17 7.35 -2.59
N MET A 206 -10.23 6.79 -3.80
CA MET A 206 -10.95 5.55 -4.07
C MET A 206 -10.35 4.35 -3.35
N LEU A 207 -9.02 4.22 -3.34
CA LEU A 207 -8.33 3.17 -2.59
C LEU A 207 -8.64 3.23 -1.08
N LEU A 208 -8.71 4.43 -0.50
CA LEU A 208 -9.08 4.61 0.91
C LEU A 208 -10.55 4.26 1.17
N ARG A 209 -11.49 4.73 0.33
CA ARG A 209 -12.93 4.40 0.46
C ARG A 209 -13.17 2.89 0.40
N VAL A 210 -12.59 2.23 -0.60
CA VAL A 210 -12.75 0.78 -0.77
C VAL A 210 -12.10 0.00 0.36
N ARG A 211 -10.93 0.41 0.82
CA ARG A 211 -10.27 -0.19 1.97
C ARG A 211 -11.15 -0.16 3.23
N ARG A 212 -11.84 0.97 3.47
CA ARG A 212 -12.82 1.08 4.57
C ARG A 212 -14.02 0.16 4.37
N ALA A 213 -14.52 0.04 3.14
CA ALA A 213 -15.70 -0.77 2.82
C ALA A 213 -15.42 -2.28 2.89
N LEU A 214 -14.22 -2.72 2.52
CA LEU A 214 -13.79 -4.12 2.55
C LEU A 214 -13.14 -4.55 3.86
N ASP A 215 -12.81 -3.56 4.73
CA ASP A 215 -12.07 -3.76 5.98
C ASP A 215 -10.72 -4.49 5.80
N ARG A 216 -10.11 -4.34 4.63
CA ARG A 216 -8.80 -4.89 4.26
C ARG A 216 -8.17 -4.14 3.10
N PRO A 217 -6.84 -4.19 2.94
CA PRO A 217 -6.19 -3.66 1.75
C PRO A 217 -6.59 -4.45 0.51
N LEU A 218 -6.64 -3.76 -0.65
CA LEU A 218 -6.88 -4.40 -1.92
C LEU A 218 -5.61 -5.12 -2.40
N SER A 219 -5.81 -6.30 -2.99
CA SER A 219 -4.79 -6.98 -3.77
C SER A 219 -4.52 -6.23 -5.09
N PHE A 220 -3.41 -6.53 -5.74
CA PHE A 220 -3.06 -5.92 -7.03
C PHE A 220 -4.16 -6.09 -8.11
N PRO A 221 -4.73 -7.29 -8.33
CA PRO A 221 -5.85 -7.45 -9.26
C PRO A 221 -7.09 -6.62 -8.88
N GLU A 222 -7.36 -6.46 -7.59
CA GLU A 222 -8.50 -5.66 -7.10
C GLU A 222 -8.26 -4.15 -7.30
N LYS A 223 -7.03 -3.67 -7.11
CA LYS A 223 -6.65 -2.28 -7.43
C LYS A 223 -6.86 -1.99 -8.92
N LYS A 224 -6.44 -2.92 -9.78
CA LYS A 224 -6.65 -2.80 -11.23
C LYS A 224 -8.14 -2.76 -11.59
N MET A 225 -8.92 -3.69 -11.05
CA MET A 225 -10.37 -3.75 -11.24
C MET A 225 -11.04 -2.45 -10.78
N LEU A 226 -10.67 -1.93 -9.61
CA LEU A 226 -11.18 -0.66 -9.09
C LEU A 226 -10.92 0.50 -10.08
N ARG A 227 -9.70 0.63 -10.60
CA ARG A 227 -9.33 1.68 -11.56
C ARG A 227 -10.12 1.57 -12.86
N GLU A 228 -10.32 0.36 -13.36
CA GLU A 228 -11.15 0.10 -14.56
C GLU A 228 -12.60 0.49 -14.31
N MET A 229 -13.18 0.15 -13.14
CA MET A 229 -14.55 0.51 -12.76
C MET A 229 -14.73 2.03 -12.62
N VAL A 230 -13.79 2.72 -11.93
CA VAL A 230 -13.81 4.19 -11.82
C VAL A 230 -13.76 4.84 -13.19
N ARG A 231 -12.84 4.40 -14.05
CA ARG A 231 -12.72 4.92 -15.42
C ARG A 231 -13.99 4.66 -16.24
N GLY A 232 -14.53 3.45 -16.19
CA GLY A 232 -15.78 3.09 -16.87
C GLY A 232 -16.97 3.96 -16.41
N ARG A 233 -17.09 4.19 -15.10
CA ARG A 233 -18.15 5.01 -14.51
C ARG A 233 -18.06 6.48 -14.92
N VAL A 234 -16.86 7.04 -14.90
CA VAL A 234 -16.62 8.45 -15.27
C VAL A 234 -16.85 8.68 -16.75
N LEU A 235 -16.34 7.80 -17.62
CA LEU A 235 -16.46 7.93 -19.07
C LEU A 235 -17.80 7.44 -19.63
N GLY A 236 -18.65 6.83 -18.79
CA GLY A 236 -19.96 6.31 -19.22
C GLY A 236 -19.87 5.09 -20.14
N VAL A 237 -18.75 4.33 -20.07
CA VAL A 237 -18.57 3.09 -20.85
C VAL A 237 -19.11 1.93 -20.03
N SER A 238 -20.32 1.50 -20.31
CA SER A 238 -20.87 0.25 -19.78
C SER A 238 -20.13 -0.94 -20.39
N GLU A 239 -19.88 -2.00 -19.61
CA GLU A 239 -19.22 -3.26 -20.05
C GLU A 239 -19.98 -4.06 -21.12
N GLU A 240 -21.00 -3.48 -21.78
CA GLU A 240 -21.76 -4.11 -22.88
C GLU A 240 -21.27 -3.70 -24.26
N GLY A 241 -20.01 -3.93 -24.58
CA GLY A 241 -19.46 -3.53 -25.88
C GLY A 241 -18.19 -4.21 -26.32
N MET A 242 -18.09 -5.55 -26.21
CA MET A 242 -17.22 -6.30 -27.10
C MET A 242 -18.07 -6.94 -28.20
N PRO A 243 -17.86 -6.58 -29.50
CA PRO A 243 -18.43 -7.32 -30.60
C PRO A 243 -17.76 -8.69 -30.71
N VAL A 244 -18.58 -9.70 -31.00
CA VAL A 244 -18.27 -11.10 -31.31
C VAL A 244 -17.29 -11.21 -32.47
#